data_7195615633c28b8e2d09e64a876dcd06
#
_entry.id   7195615633c28b8e2d09e64a876dcd06
#
_cell.length_a   1.000
_cell.length_b   1.000
_cell.length_c   1.000
_cell.angle_alpha   90.00
_cell.angle_beta   90.00
_cell.angle_gamma   90.00
#
_symmetry.space_group_name_H-M   'P 1'
#
loop_
_entity.id
_entity.type
_entity.pdbx_description
1 polymer ?
#
loop_
_entity_poly.entity_id
_entity_poly.type
_entity_poly.pdbx_seq_one_letter_code
_entity_poly.pdbx_strand_id
1 'polypeptide(L)'
;MKKTVLKENNSCRMQCIAEENLEQEMESQVEPFLKQVQICGWMEVAPEGGESQERDAASADSTSQKPENAPEDGVAQRKTAKTGGLYYELYPQETQKGTIVISYGFTESCLKYHELIYYFYLQGYQVAIMDHRGHGKSMREVEDHTIVHIGLFSRYVKDLHRFVKTVVKPMAKDLPLYLYAHSMGGCIGAFYLEQY
;
A
#
# COMPACT_ATOMS: atom_id res chain seq x y z
N MET A 1 13.76 7.46 33.77
CA MET A 1 13.07 7.75 32.49
C MET A 1 12.97 9.27 32.34
N LYS A 2 13.78 9.88 31.48
CA LYS A 2 13.73 11.33 31.22
C LYS A 2 12.78 11.54 30.04
N LYS A 3 11.62 12.15 30.29
CA LYS A 3 10.74 12.67 29.25
C LYS A 3 11.47 13.82 28.56
N THR A 4 11.88 13.63 27.32
CA THR A 4 12.33 14.73 26.46
C THR A 4 11.07 15.51 26.07
N VAL A 5 10.87 16.63 26.71
CA VAL A 5 9.81 17.59 26.36
C VAL A 5 10.26 18.30 25.10
N LEU A 6 9.66 17.97 23.98
CA LEU A 6 9.80 18.73 22.74
C LEU A 6 9.20 20.13 23.00
N LYS A 7 10.05 21.17 22.93
CA LYS A 7 9.62 22.55 23.05
C LYS A 7 8.71 22.88 21.86
N GLU A 8 7.49 23.29 22.16
CA GLU A 8 6.58 23.91 21.21
C GLU A 8 7.24 25.19 20.67
N ASN A 9 7.78 25.13 19.46
CA ASN A 9 8.11 26.30 18.67
C ASN A 9 6.98 26.57 17.70
N ASN A 10 6.28 27.65 17.93
CA ASN A 10 5.15 28.21 17.18
C ASN A 10 5.61 28.76 15.81
N SER A 11 6.18 27.94 14.95
CA SER A 11 6.38 28.26 13.54
C SER A 11 6.01 27.00 12.73
N CYS A 12 5.00 27.12 11.91
CA CYS A 12 4.43 26.10 11.04
C CYS A 12 5.39 25.72 9.86
N ARG A 13 6.69 25.77 10.08
CA ARG A 13 7.70 25.33 9.11
C ARG A 13 8.22 23.99 9.54
N MET A 14 7.93 22.97 8.75
CA MET A 14 8.58 21.68 8.81
C MET A 14 10.08 21.88 8.57
N GLN A 15 10.89 21.51 9.56
CA GLN A 15 12.33 21.58 9.45
C GLN A 15 12.79 20.26 8.84
N CYS A 16 13.16 20.29 7.56
CA CYS A 16 13.70 19.12 6.85
C CYS A 16 15.17 18.89 7.27
N ILE A 17 15.58 17.65 7.23
CA ILE A 17 16.98 17.26 7.40
C ILE A 17 17.79 17.85 6.25
N ALA A 18 18.96 18.43 6.54
CA ALA A 18 19.84 18.91 5.50
C ALA A 18 20.44 17.74 4.71
N GLU A 19 20.52 17.88 3.38
CA GLU A 19 20.97 16.79 2.48
C GLU A 19 22.34 16.23 2.88
N GLU A 20 23.26 17.09 3.33
CA GLU A 20 24.60 16.73 3.80
C GLU A 20 24.61 15.86 5.07
N ASN A 21 23.53 15.88 5.86
CA ASN A 21 23.37 15.12 7.10
C ASN A 21 22.39 13.96 6.96
N LEU A 22 21.78 13.79 5.78
CA LEU A 22 20.64 12.89 5.57
C LEU A 22 20.96 11.45 6.00
N GLU A 23 22.06 10.88 5.54
CA GLU A 23 22.44 9.49 5.86
C GLU A 23 22.60 9.28 7.37
N GLN A 24 23.35 10.19 8.02
CA GLN A 24 23.59 10.11 9.46
C GLN A 24 22.32 10.28 10.28
N GLU A 25 21.45 11.21 9.90
CA GLU A 25 20.21 11.46 10.64
C GLU A 25 19.16 10.37 10.37
N MET A 26 19.13 9.78 9.16
CA MET A 26 18.32 8.62 8.88
C MET A 26 18.69 7.46 9.80
N GLU A 27 19.96 7.12 9.93
CA GLU A 27 20.42 6.00 10.76
C GLU A 27 20.29 6.26 12.26
N SER A 28 20.61 7.47 12.71
CA SER A 28 20.67 7.79 14.15
C SER A 28 19.36 8.23 14.77
N GLN A 29 18.44 8.78 13.98
CA GLN A 29 17.20 9.38 14.48
C GLN A 29 15.95 8.83 13.79
N VAL A 30 15.86 8.89 12.46
CA VAL A 30 14.62 8.59 11.73
C VAL A 30 14.26 7.11 11.84
N GLU A 31 15.15 6.22 11.41
CA GLU A 31 14.92 4.79 11.43
C GLU A 31 14.66 4.23 12.84
N PRO A 32 15.44 4.59 13.88
CA PRO A 32 15.16 4.17 15.25
C PRO A 32 13.82 4.68 15.78
N PHE A 33 13.43 5.89 15.41
CA PHE A 33 12.13 6.45 15.78
C PHE A 33 10.99 5.70 15.11
N LEU A 34 11.04 5.55 13.78
CA LEU A 34 9.99 4.86 13.02
C LEU A 34 9.79 3.43 13.50
N LYS A 35 10.87 2.69 13.79
CA LYS A 35 10.80 1.32 14.34
C LYS A 35 10.04 1.21 15.65
N GLN A 36 9.94 2.28 16.44
CA GLN A 36 9.20 2.27 17.71
C GLN A 36 7.69 2.42 17.50
N VAL A 37 7.27 3.05 16.42
CA VAL A 37 5.86 3.39 16.15
C VAL A 37 5.27 2.61 14.97
N GLN A 38 6.11 1.92 14.19
CA GLN A 38 5.74 1.19 12.99
C GLN A 38 5.01 -0.12 13.31
N ILE A 39 3.95 -0.39 12.57
CA ILE A 39 3.27 -1.69 12.51
C ILE A 39 3.42 -2.22 11.08
N CYS A 40 4.10 -3.35 10.92
CA CYS A 40 4.25 -4.01 9.62
C CYS A 40 3.25 -5.14 9.46
N GLY A 41 2.78 -5.36 8.25
CA GLY A 41 1.84 -6.44 7.96
C GLY A 41 1.86 -6.88 6.50
N TRP A 42 1.01 -7.87 6.23
CA TRP A 42 0.83 -8.43 4.90
C TRP A 42 -0.66 -8.51 4.58
N MET A 43 -1.05 -8.00 3.43
CA MET A 43 -2.40 -8.11 2.90
C MET A 43 -2.41 -9.19 1.83
N GLU A 44 -3.20 -10.24 2.04
CA GLU A 44 -3.37 -11.30 1.05
C GLU A 44 -4.08 -10.79 -0.21
N VAL A 45 -3.57 -11.17 -1.36
CA VAL A 45 -4.17 -10.85 -2.67
C VAL A 45 -4.24 -12.10 -3.53
N ALA A 46 -5.28 -12.17 -4.36
CA ALA A 46 -5.44 -13.28 -5.29
C ALA A 46 -4.34 -13.26 -6.37
N PRO A 47 -3.79 -14.43 -6.74
CA PRO A 47 -2.92 -14.58 -7.89
C PRO A 47 -3.66 -14.31 -9.21
N GLU A 48 -2.92 -14.18 -10.33
CA GLU A 48 -3.53 -14.13 -11.65
C GLU A 48 -4.44 -15.33 -11.92
N GLY A 49 -5.65 -15.09 -12.40
CA GLY A 49 -6.64 -16.11 -12.76
C GLY A 49 -7.67 -16.45 -11.68
N GLY A 50 -7.58 -15.86 -10.50
CA GLY A 50 -8.56 -16.01 -9.42
C GLY A 50 -9.45 -14.77 -9.25
N GLU A 51 -10.19 -14.34 -10.26
CA GLU A 51 -11.26 -13.36 -10.05
C GLU A 51 -12.41 -14.05 -9.32
N SER A 52 -12.44 -13.94 -8.00
CA SER A 52 -13.69 -14.05 -7.27
C SER A 52 -14.53 -12.84 -7.68
N GLN A 53 -15.53 -13.10 -8.54
CA GLN A 53 -16.62 -12.15 -8.79
C GLN A 53 -17.25 -11.82 -7.43
N GLU A 54 -16.94 -10.67 -6.87
CA GLU A 54 -17.85 -10.03 -5.94
C GLU A 54 -19.09 -9.65 -6.76
N ARG A 55 -20.09 -10.54 -6.71
CA ARG A 55 -21.41 -10.25 -7.27
C ARG A 55 -22.04 -9.22 -6.35
N ASP A 56 -22.14 -7.99 -6.82
CA ASP A 56 -23.13 -7.07 -6.29
C ASP A 56 -24.50 -7.72 -6.43
N ALA A 57 -25.15 -7.93 -5.28
CA ALA A 57 -26.46 -8.52 -5.23
C ALA A 57 -27.50 -7.53 -5.77
N ALA A 58 -27.83 -7.64 -7.04
CA ALA A 58 -29.10 -7.10 -7.57
C ALA A 58 -29.54 -7.89 -8.80
N SER A 59 -30.73 -8.48 -8.66
CA SER A 59 -31.65 -9.07 -9.67
C SER A 59 -31.31 -10.46 -10.22
N ALA A 60 -32.12 -11.41 -9.73
CA ALA A 60 -32.41 -12.69 -10.36
C ALA A 60 -33.20 -12.47 -11.68
N ASP A 61 -32.80 -13.13 -12.76
CA ASP A 61 -33.78 -13.90 -13.54
C ASP A 61 -33.09 -15.06 -14.29
N SER A 62 -33.85 -16.14 -14.36
CA SER A 62 -33.51 -17.46 -14.84
C SER A 62 -33.44 -17.54 -16.36
N THR A 63 -32.49 -18.27 -16.94
CA THR A 63 -32.78 -19.36 -17.89
C THR A 63 -31.51 -20.16 -18.23
N SER A 64 -31.69 -21.44 -18.12
CA SER A 64 -30.78 -22.55 -18.46
C SER A 64 -30.41 -22.59 -19.95
N GLN A 65 -29.12 -22.88 -20.26
CA GLN A 65 -28.76 -23.83 -21.30
C GLN A 65 -27.26 -24.19 -21.21
N LYS A 66 -27.02 -25.49 -21.10
CA LYS A 66 -25.74 -26.18 -21.10
C LYS A 66 -25.38 -26.54 -22.55
N PRO A 67 -24.16 -26.32 -23.05
CA PRO A 67 -23.64 -27.07 -24.18
C PRO A 67 -22.71 -28.18 -23.72
N GLU A 68 -23.03 -29.40 -24.11
CA GLU A 68 -22.16 -30.59 -24.15
C GLU A 68 -21.08 -30.41 -25.22
N ASN A 69 -19.96 -31.11 -24.96
CA ASN A 69 -18.80 -31.38 -25.81
C ASN A 69 -17.59 -30.44 -25.69
N ALA A 70 -16.67 -30.84 -24.80
CA ALA A 70 -15.26 -30.48 -24.85
C ALA A 70 -14.44 -31.77 -25.10
N PRO A 71 -13.42 -31.76 -25.98
CA PRO A 71 -12.53 -32.89 -26.15
C PRO A 71 -11.53 -32.95 -24.97
N GLU A 72 -11.38 -34.15 -24.43
CA GLU A 72 -10.29 -34.52 -23.57
C GLU A 72 -9.02 -34.57 -24.41
N ASP A 73 -7.96 -33.80 -24.06
CA ASP A 73 -6.56 -34.20 -24.13
C ASP A 73 -5.68 -32.98 -23.80
N GLY A 74 -4.77 -33.19 -22.86
CA GLY A 74 -3.74 -32.21 -22.52
C GLY A 74 -3.73 -31.81 -21.06
N VAL A 75 -3.21 -32.69 -20.17
CA VAL A 75 -2.85 -32.33 -18.81
C VAL A 75 -1.66 -31.36 -18.86
N ALA A 76 -1.96 -30.08 -19.12
CA ALA A 76 -1.06 -29.00 -18.78
C ALA A 76 -1.11 -28.87 -17.25
N GLN A 77 -0.03 -29.26 -16.58
CA GLN A 77 0.17 -28.99 -15.16
C GLN A 77 -0.08 -27.50 -14.91
N ARG A 78 -1.26 -27.17 -14.36
CA ARG A 78 -1.51 -25.85 -13.79
C ARG A 78 -0.50 -25.68 -12.66
N LYS A 79 0.59 -24.94 -12.92
CA LYS A 79 1.45 -24.43 -11.87
C LYS A 79 0.51 -23.68 -10.91
N THR A 80 0.40 -24.19 -9.69
CA THR A 80 -0.36 -23.54 -8.62
C THR A 80 0.20 -22.12 -8.47
N ALA A 81 -0.60 -21.14 -8.83
CA ALA A 81 -0.24 -19.75 -8.67
C ALA A 81 0.07 -19.50 -7.19
N LYS A 82 1.29 -19.05 -6.89
CA LYS A 82 1.69 -18.74 -5.52
C LYS A 82 0.77 -17.67 -4.97
N THR A 83 0.00 -17.99 -3.93
CA THR A 83 -0.68 -16.98 -3.11
C THR A 83 0.41 -16.11 -2.51
N GLY A 84 0.37 -14.82 -2.78
CA GLY A 84 1.32 -13.86 -2.27
C GLY A 84 0.63 -12.73 -1.53
N GLY A 85 1.37 -12.06 -0.64
CA GLY A 85 0.91 -10.91 0.09
C GLY A 85 1.49 -9.60 -0.45
N LEU A 86 0.82 -8.50 -0.17
CA LEU A 86 1.35 -7.17 -0.31
C LEU A 86 1.80 -6.65 1.05
N TYR A 87 3.06 -6.27 1.15
CA TYR A 87 3.65 -5.75 2.36
C TYR A 87 3.18 -4.32 2.60
N TYR A 88 2.90 -3.98 3.84
CA TYR A 88 2.54 -2.62 4.22
C TYR A 88 3.15 -2.21 5.56
N GLU A 89 3.21 -0.92 5.77
CA GLU A 89 3.63 -0.28 7.00
C GLU A 89 2.59 0.76 7.41
N LEU A 90 2.27 0.76 8.71
CA LEU A 90 1.36 1.70 9.35
C LEU A 90 2.10 2.43 10.45
N TYR A 91 1.80 3.70 10.59
CA TYR A 91 2.35 4.60 11.61
C TYR A 91 1.19 5.28 12.34
N PRO A 92 0.54 4.55 13.27
CA PRO A 92 -0.58 5.07 14.02
C PRO A 92 -0.13 6.06 15.09
N GLN A 93 -0.96 7.06 15.34
CA GLN A 93 -0.82 7.97 16.48
C GLN A 93 -2.16 8.57 16.87
N GLU A 94 -2.27 9.08 18.10
CA GLU A 94 -3.41 9.87 18.49
C GLU A 94 -3.37 11.23 17.79
N THR A 95 -4.39 11.51 16.98
CA THR A 95 -4.46 12.73 16.17
C THR A 95 -5.90 13.08 15.83
N GLN A 96 -6.11 14.35 15.50
CA GLN A 96 -7.35 14.86 14.91
C GLN A 96 -7.13 15.32 13.45
N LYS A 97 -5.90 15.25 12.93
CA LYS A 97 -5.56 15.78 11.60
C LYS A 97 -5.96 14.85 10.46
N GLY A 98 -5.81 13.53 10.64
CA GLY A 98 -6.16 12.55 9.62
C GLY A 98 -5.04 11.55 9.32
N THR A 99 -5.28 10.75 8.28
CA THR A 99 -4.37 9.68 7.83
C THR A 99 -3.91 9.96 6.40
N ILE A 100 -2.60 9.94 6.17
CA ILE A 100 -2.00 10.06 4.85
C ILE A 100 -1.70 8.66 4.33
N VAL A 101 -2.27 8.31 3.17
CA VAL A 101 -1.96 7.09 2.41
C VAL A 101 -0.95 7.45 1.34
N ILE A 102 0.18 6.73 1.28
CA ILE A 102 1.23 6.97 0.30
C ILE A 102 1.14 5.93 -0.82
N SER A 103 1.03 6.39 -2.08
CA SER A 103 1.13 5.61 -3.30
C SER A 103 2.33 6.10 -4.10
N TYR A 104 3.40 5.32 -4.12
CA TYR A 104 4.70 5.72 -4.65
C TYR A 104 4.90 5.35 -6.13
N GLY A 105 6.04 5.74 -6.68
CA GLY A 105 6.39 5.60 -8.09
C GLY A 105 6.95 4.23 -8.47
N PHE A 106 7.20 4.04 -9.77
CA PHE A 106 7.78 2.82 -10.31
C PHE A 106 9.19 2.59 -9.76
N THR A 107 9.54 1.34 -9.46
CA THR A 107 10.83 0.87 -8.89
C THR A 107 11.20 1.43 -7.51
N GLU A 108 10.25 2.00 -6.80
CA GLU A 108 10.42 2.47 -5.42
C GLU A 108 9.95 1.42 -4.39
N SER A 109 10.04 1.74 -3.12
CA SER A 109 9.57 0.90 -2.00
C SER A 109 9.23 1.74 -0.78
N CYS A 110 8.58 1.15 0.22
CA CYS A 110 8.28 1.81 1.49
C CYS A 110 9.51 2.47 2.11
N LEU A 111 10.69 1.82 2.06
CA LEU A 111 11.93 2.33 2.64
C LEU A 111 12.32 3.72 2.13
N LYS A 112 12.10 4.00 0.84
CA LYS A 112 12.41 5.31 0.26
C LYS A 112 11.61 6.45 0.88
N TYR A 113 10.48 6.12 1.49
CA TYR A 113 9.55 7.10 2.04
C TYR A 113 9.68 7.32 3.55
N HIS A 114 10.60 6.64 4.23
CA HIS A 114 10.73 6.73 5.69
C HIS A 114 11.00 8.16 6.17
N GLU A 115 11.84 8.92 5.48
CA GLU A 115 12.07 10.34 5.80
C GLU A 115 10.77 11.15 5.70
N LEU A 116 10.02 11.00 4.60
CA LEU A 116 8.76 11.70 4.39
C LEU A 116 7.69 11.28 5.41
N ILE A 117 7.64 9.98 5.72
CA ILE A 117 6.76 9.42 6.76
C ILE A 117 7.08 10.05 8.12
N TYR A 118 8.36 10.16 8.45
CA TYR A 118 8.82 10.80 9.69
C TYR A 118 8.31 12.24 9.79
N TYR A 119 8.43 13.02 8.71
CA TYR A 119 7.92 14.40 8.69
C TYR A 119 6.40 14.47 8.84
N PHE A 120 5.64 13.64 8.12
CA PHE A 120 4.19 13.61 8.27
C PHE A 120 3.77 13.20 9.68
N TYR A 121 4.46 12.22 10.25
CA TYR A 121 4.20 11.78 11.62
C TYR A 121 4.47 12.88 12.64
N LEU A 122 5.61 13.59 12.55
CA LEU A 122 5.91 14.73 13.40
C LEU A 122 4.92 15.90 13.26
N GLN A 123 4.32 16.03 12.07
CA GLN A 123 3.23 17.00 11.85
C GLN A 123 1.89 16.52 12.42
N GLY A 124 1.82 15.37 13.03
CA GLY A 124 0.63 14.83 13.69
C GLY A 124 -0.33 14.10 12.77
N TYR A 125 0.12 13.56 11.64
CA TYR A 125 -0.67 12.68 10.79
C TYR A 125 -0.36 11.22 11.06
N GLN A 126 -1.38 10.37 11.05
CA GLN A 126 -1.17 8.94 10.84
C GLN A 126 -0.67 8.72 9.41
N VAL A 127 0.17 7.72 9.19
CA VAL A 127 0.64 7.40 7.84
C VAL A 127 0.46 5.92 7.55
N ALA A 128 0.10 5.60 6.31
CA ALA A 128 -0.01 4.25 5.79
C ALA A 128 0.64 4.17 4.41
N ILE A 129 1.45 3.15 4.18
CA ILE A 129 2.12 2.89 2.92
C ILE A 129 2.14 1.39 2.63
N MET A 130 2.06 1.01 1.36
CA MET A 130 2.08 -0.38 0.92
C MET A 130 3.06 -0.53 -0.24
N ASP A 131 3.89 -1.57 -0.19
CA ASP A 131 4.67 -1.96 -1.35
C ASP A 131 3.74 -2.47 -2.45
N HIS A 132 3.78 -1.82 -3.61
CA HIS A 132 3.01 -2.25 -4.75
C HIS A 132 3.39 -3.67 -5.20
N ARG A 133 2.48 -4.38 -5.83
CA ARG A 133 2.75 -5.65 -6.49
C ARG A 133 3.99 -5.55 -7.38
N GLY A 134 4.92 -6.48 -7.28
CA GLY A 134 6.19 -6.44 -8.00
C GLY A 134 7.26 -5.51 -7.41
N HIS A 135 6.99 -4.81 -6.30
CA HIS A 135 7.89 -3.85 -5.68
C HIS A 135 8.25 -4.24 -4.24
N GLY A 136 9.36 -3.69 -3.75
CA GLY A 136 9.80 -3.82 -2.37
C GLY A 136 9.76 -5.26 -1.85
N LYS A 137 9.08 -5.46 -0.72
CA LYS A 137 8.87 -6.77 -0.09
C LYS A 137 7.63 -7.50 -0.62
N SER A 138 6.76 -6.84 -1.39
CA SER A 138 5.53 -7.43 -1.91
C SER A 138 5.78 -8.55 -2.92
N MET A 139 4.77 -9.41 -3.10
CA MET A 139 4.81 -10.53 -4.03
C MET A 139 5.21 -10.08 -5.45
N ARG A 140 5.88 -10.98 -6.15
CA ARG A 140 6.22 -10.84 -7.57
C ARG A 140 5.51 -11.90 -8.39
N GLU A 141 5.09 -11.53 -9.58
CA GLU A 141 4.40 -12.44 -10.52
C GLU A 141 5.39 -13.22 -11.41
N VAL A 142 6.67 -12.82 -11.37
CA VAL A 142 7.77 -13.46 -12.10
C VAL A 142 8.85 -13.96 -11.13
N GLU A 143 9.61 -14.96 -11.56
CA GLU A 143 10.68 -15.57 -10.73
C GLU A 143 11.89 -14.63 -10.61
N ASP A 144 12.17 -13.86 -11.64
CA ASP A 144 13.26 -12.89 -11.62
C ASP A 144 12.84 -11.63 -10.84
N HIS A 145 13.40 -11.48 -9.65
CA HIS A 145 13.09 -10.38 -8.74
C HIS A 145 13.64 -9.01 -9.21
N THR A 146 14.45 -8.98 -10.25
CA THR A 146 14.91 -7.70 -10.85
C THR A 146 13.90 -7.12 -11.81
N ILE A 147 12.90 -7.91 -12.23
CA ILE A 147 11.86 -7.52 -13.15
C ILE A 147 10.60 -7.12 -12.38
N VAL A 148 10.10 -5.92 -12.66
CA VAL A 148 8.76 -5.52 -12.26
C VAL A 148 7.79 -5.87 -13.37
N HIS A 149 6.93 -6.84 -13.12
CA HIS A 149 5.89 -7.28 -14.06
C HIS A 149 4.53 -7.25 -13.39
N ILE A 150 3.52 -6.82 -14.15
CA ILE A 150 2.11 -6.90 -13.80
C ILE A 150 1.29 -7.13 -15.08
N GLY A 151 0.39 -8.09 -15.04
CA GLY A 151 -0.43 -8.41 -16.21
C GLY A 151 -1.40 -7.27 -16.60
N LEU A 152 -2.02 -6.60 -15.63
CA LEU A 152 -2.96 -5.51 -15.85
C LEU A 152 -2.74 -4.37 -14.85
N PHE A 153 -2.62 -3.14 -15.34
CA PHE A 153 -2.43 -1.95 -14.51
C PHE A 153 -3.58 -1.75 -13.49
N SER A 154 -4.81 -2.09 -13.86
CA SER A 154 -5.97 -2.01 -12.96
C SER A 154 -5.83 -2.83 -11.68
N ARG A 155 -4.92 -3.79 -11.62
CA ARG A 155 -4.62 -4.56 -10.39
C ARG A 155 -3.99 -3.69 -9.32
N TYR A 156 -3.13 -2.72 -9.68
CA TYR A 156 -2.61 -1.74 -8.72
C TYR A 156 -3.74 -0.92 -8.09
N VAL A 157 -4.73 -0.54 -8.90
CA VAL A 157 -5.89 0.26 -8.43
C VAL A 157 -6.75 -0.56 -7.47
N LYS A 158 -7.04 -1.83 -7.82
CA LYS A 158 -7.76 -2.78 -6.95
C LYS A 158 -6.99 -3.04 -5.64
N ASP A 159 -5.67 -3.19 -5.71
CA ASP A 159 -4.81 -3.39 -4.54
C ASP A 159 -4.86 -2.18 -3.60
N LEU A 160 -4.76 -0.96 -4.15
CA LEU A 160 -4.89 0.28 -3.38
C LEU A 160 -6.28 0.39 -2.73
N HIS A 161 -7.35 0.09 -3.48
CA HIS A 161 -8.70 0.08 -2.93
C HIS A 161 -8.82 -0.90 -1.75
N ARG A 162 -8.35 -2.13 -1.94
CA ARG A 162 -8.36 -3.16 -0.89
C ARG A 162 -7.56 -2.71 0.33
N PHE A 163 -6.36 -2.18 0.12
CA PHE A 163 -5.52 -1.65 1.21
C PHE A 163 -6.24 -0.57 2.00
N VAL A 164 -6.79 0.43 1.32
CA VAL A 164 -7.55 1.50 1.98
C VAL A 164 -8.74 0.93 2.75
N LYS A 165 -9.53 0.05 2.12
CA LYS A 165 -10.76 -0.50 2.71
C LYS A 165 -10.50 -1.39 3.92
N THR A 166 -9.49 -2.28 3.85
CA THR A 166 -9.31 -3.36 4.83
C THR A 166 -8.24 -3.08 5.88
N VAL A 167 -7.29 -2.20 5.59
CA VAL A 167 -6.15 -1.92 6.47
C VAL A 167 -6.18 -0.48 6.98
N VAL A 168 -6.32 0.50 6.07
CA VAL A 168 -6.21 1.91 6.45
C VAL A 168 -7.45 2.40 7.18
N LYS A 169 -8.65 2.15 6.67
CA LYS A 169 -9.91 2.61 7.30
C LYS A 169 -10.08 2.15 8.74
N PRO A 170 -9.78 0.91 9.13
CA PRO A 170 -9.81 0.49 10.52
C PRO A 170 -8.86 1.28 11.44
N MET A 171 -7.68 1.68 10.94
CA MET A 171 -6.74 2.53 11.67
C MET A 171 -7.21 3.99 11.74
N ALA A 172 -7.66 4.52 10.61
CA ALA A 172 -8.08 5.93 10.49
C ALA A 172 -9.39 6.23 11.22
N LYS A 173 -10.26 5.24 11.38
CA LYS A 173 -11.62 5.41 11.93
C LYS A 173 -12.39 6.47 11.12
N ASP A 174 -12.87 7.53 11.79
CA ASP A 174 -13.63 8.63 11.20
C ASP A 174 -12.77 9.83 10.78
N LEU A 175 -11.44 9.69 10.87
CA LEU A 175 -10.53 10.77 10.50
C LEU A 175 -10.46 10.94 8.97
N PRO A 176 -10.19 12.17 8.47
CA PRO A 176 -9.98 12.41 7.06
C PRO A 176 -8.85 11.57 6.48
N LEU A 177 -9.06 11.05 5.26
CA LEU A 177 -8.03 10.35 4.48
C LEU A 177 -7.47 11.28 3.41
N TYR A 178 -6.16 11.33 3.32
CA TYR A 178 -5.41 12.06 2.30
C TYR A 178 -4.58 11.08 1.49
N LEU A 179 -4.53 11.26 0.18
CA LEU A 179 -3.68 10.47 -0.70
C LEU A 179 -2.47 11.31 -1.12
N TYR A 180 -1.28 10.90 -0.69
CA TYR A 180 -0.03 11.37 -1.25
C TYR A 180 0.41 10.42 -2.36
N ALA A 181 0.53 10.93 -3.58
CA ALA A 181 0.80 10.08 -4.74
C ALA A 181 1.94 10.67 -5.59
N HIS A 182 2.90 9.83 -5.98
CA HIS A 182 4.06 10.22 -6.77
C HIS A 182 4.18 9.38 -8.04
N SER A 183 4.42 10.00 -9.20
CA SER A 183 4.72 9.33 -10.47
C SER A 183 3.65 8.25 -10.82
N MET A 184 4.05 6.97 -10.99
CA MET A 184 3.12 5.85 -11.22
C MET A 184 2.03 5.79 -10.16
N GLY A 185 2.37 6.04 -8.90
CA GLY A 185 1.40 6.11 -7.80
C GLY A 185 0.36 7.20 -8.00
N GLY A 186 0.71 8.31 -8.67
CA GLY A 186 -0.22 9.36 -9.08
C GLY A 186 -1.27 8.85 -10.08
N CYS A 187 -0.84 8.04 -11.05
CA CYS A 187 -1.74 7.39 -12.00
C CYS A 187 -2.67 6.39 -11.29
N ILE A 188 -2.11 5.55 -10.41
CA ILE A 188 -2.90 4.61 -9.59
C ILE A 188 -3.93 5.36 -8.77
N GLY A 189 -3.51 6.45 -8.10
CA GLY A 189 -4.39 7.27 -7.27
C GLY A 189 -5.50 7.97 -8.05
N ALA A 190 -5.22 8.48 -9.25
CA ALA A 190 -6.20 9.10 -10.12
C ALA A 190 -7.30 8.09 -10.51
N PHE A 191 -6.92 6.91 -10.99
CA PHE A 191 -7.88 5.86 -11.31
C PHE A 191 -8.64 5.35 -10.08
N TYR A 192 -7.98 5.28 -8.92
CA TYR A 192 -8.64 4.94 -7.67
C TYR A 192 -9.76 5.94 -7.30
N LEU A 193 -9.48 7.24 -7.38
CA LEU A 193 -10.46 8.29 -7.07
C LEU A 193 -11.60 8.40 -8.11
N GLU A 194 -11.36 7.93 -9.34
CA GLU A 194 -12.40 7.88 -10.37
C GLU A 194 -13.38 6.70 -10.16
N GLN A 195 -12.89 5.58 -9.61
CA GLN A 195 -13.65 4.34 -9.51
C GLN A 195 -14.32 4.13 -8.14
N TYR A 196 -13.80 4.72 -7.07
CA TYR A 196 -14.17 4.47 -5.68
C TYR A 196 -14.38 5.74 -4.86
#